data_4443786065e6023fa89038a13c6b1bfb
#
_entry.id   4443786065e6023fa89038a13c6b1bfb
#
_cell.length_a   1.000
_cell.length_b   1.000
_cell.length_c   1.000
_cell.angle_alpha   90.00
_cell.angle_beta   90.00
_cell.angle_gamma   90.00
#
_symmetry.space_group_name_H-M   'P 1'
#
loop_
_entity.id
_entity.type
_entity.pdbx_description
1 polymer ?
#
loop_
_entity_poly.entity_id
_entity_poly.type
_entity_poly.pdbx_seq_one_letter_code
_entity_poly.pdbx_strand_id
1 'polypeptide(L)'
;MNPPLELTVMMYHYVRDPDDAAEGGSGIPGLSVQKFEAQLDELSRQYTFITWADVRAALLEAKSLPPSACLLTFDDGVRDHYFNVFRILHTRGLSGLFFVLARRGSERLILAHKIHFLLARLGLTRLQEAIWENLNSYQRSRFTQAEEKYKLKYAPSSLDGQINLLKAILQRDLSIEVDPLLGILFEVYVGPELAIAHDYYLRPEQIREMSSGGMHFGGHSRSHPWFDWIDAEQRATEIHASANELRQIEPGPWAFAYPYGGLAEDAPHLFEVHGFVAAFTTQTQVRHPNPYFIGRLDGEEILLDGHGHA
;
A
#
# COMPACT_ATOMS: atom_id res chain seq x y z
N MET A 1 -13.30 16.59 22.94
CA MET A 1 -12.92 15.48 22.04
C MET A 1 -14.00 15.38 20.97
N ASN A 2 -13.64 15.39 19.72
CA ASN A 2 -14.60 15.13 18.65
C ASN A 2 -15.14 13.69 18.79
N PRO A 3 -16.40 13.42 18.40
CA PRO A 3 -16.91 12.06 18.39
C PRO A 3 -16.05 11.17 17.47
N PRO A 4 -15.98 9.84 17.73
CA PRO A 4 -15.29 8.93 16.85
C PRO A 4 -15.82 9.04 15.43
N LEU A 5 -14.91 9.03 14.44
CA LEU A 5 -15.29 9.01 13.02
C LEU A 5 -15.88 7.62 12.69
N GLU A 6 -17.13 7.58 12.26
CA GLU A 6 -17.78 6.36 11.75
C GLU A 6 -17.62 6.33 10.23
N LEU A 7 -16.71 5.48 9.76
CA LEU A 7 -16.31 5.42 8.36
C LEU A 7 -15.81 4.02 8.01
N THR A 8 -16.36 3.44 6.98
CA THR A 8 -15.77 2.26 6.33
C THR A 8 -14.71 2.72 5.34
N VAL A 9 -13.53 2.15 5.40
CA VAL A 9 -12.44 2.45 4.47
C VAL A 9 -11.99 1.17 3.78
N MET A 10 -12.07 1.17 2.46
CA MET A 10 -11.60 0.06 1.63
C MET A 10 -10.16 0.28 1.23
N MET A 11 -9.32 -0.76 1.34
CA MET A 11 -7.93 -0.75 0.94
C MET A 11 -7.71 -1.67 -0.25
N TYR A 12 -7.08 -1.15 -1.29
CA TYR A 12 -6.68 -1.89 -2.48
C TYR A 12 -5.21 -1.63 -2.79
N HIS A 13 -4.55 -2.60 -3.43
CA HIS A 13 -3.20 -2.46 -3.98
C HIS A 13 -3.24 -2.66 -5.50
N TYR A 14 -3.21 -3.91 -5.95
CA TYR A 14 -3.22 -4.25 -7.38
C TYR A 14 -4.63 -4.49 -7.89
N VAL A 15 -5.00 -3.76 -8.96
CA VAL A 15 -6.23 -4.02 -9.73
C VAL A 15 -5.82 -4.29 -11.16
N ARG A 16 -5.61 -5.57 -11.50
CA ARG A 16 -5.08 -6.01 -12.78
C ARG A 16 -5.50 -7.42 -13.14
N ASP A 17 -5.55 -7.73 -14.42
CA ASP A 17 -5.69 -9.09 -14.88
C ASP A 17 -4.28 -9.71 -15.06
N PRO A 18 -4.02 -10.93 -14.58
CA PRO A 18 -2.70 -11.57 -14.61
C PRO A 18 -2.09 -11.71 -16.00
N ASP A 19 -2.94 -11.84 -17.00
CA ASP A 19 -2.57 -12.06 -18.41
C ASP A 19 -2.38 -10.75 -19.19
N ASP A 20 -2.48 -9.59 -18.55
CA ASP A 20 -2.29 -8.29 -19.20
C ASP A 20 -0.80 -8.04 -19.50
N ALA A 21 -0.26 -8.92 -20.35
CA ALA A 21 1.13 -8.88 -20.83
C ALA A 21 1.44 -7.58 -21.62
N ALA A 22 0.42 -6.88 -22.10
CA ALA A 22 0.55 -5.63 -22.85
C ALA A 22 1.10 -4.47 -22.01
N GLU A 23 1.07 -4.59 -20.69
CA GLU A 23 1.49 -3.55 -19.76
C GLU A 23 2.73 -3.90 -18.92
N GLY A 24 3.59 -4.78 -19.44
CA GLY A 24 4.76 -5.25 -18.70
C GLY A 24 4.37 -6.27 -17.64
N GLY A 25 3.53 -7.25 -18.03
CA GLY A 25 2.94 -8.28 -17.20
C GLY A 25 3.94 -8.86 -16.20
N SER A 26 3.85 -8.41 -14.97
CA SER A 26 4.76 -8.80 -13.90
C SER A 26 4.53 -10.24 -13.42
N GLY A 27 3.40 -10.85 -13.82
CA GLY A 27 2.91 -12.10 -13.22
C GLY A 27 2.52 -11.95 -11.74
N ILE A 28 2.54 -10.73 -11.21
CA ILE A 28 2.13 -10.46 -9.82
C ILE A 28 0.60 -10.54 -9.77
N PRO A 29 0.03 -11.42 -8.93
CA PRO A 29 -1.42 -11.50 -8.78
C PRO A 29 -2.00 -10.21 -8.18
N GLY A 30 -3.26 -9.94 -8.49
CA GLY A 30 -4.02 -8.83 -7.95
C GLY A 30 -5.52 -9.10 -8.09
N LEU A 31 -6.32 -8.18 -7.60
CA LEU A 31 -7.76 -8.20 -7.82
C LEU A 31 -8.03 -7.98 -9.32
N SER A 32 -8.74 -8.90 -9.98
CA SER A 32 -9.05 -8.69 -11.40
C SER A 32 -9.96 -7.47 -11.58
N VAL A 33 -9.84 -6.82 -12.74
CA VAL A 33 -10.67 -5.65 -13.10
C VAL A 33 -12.15 -5.98 -12.97
N GLN A 34 -12.58 -7.13 -13.46
CA GLN A 34 -13.97 -7.60 -13.36
C GLN A 34 -14.43 -7.74 -11.90
N LYS A 35 -13.59 -8.33 -11.02
CA LYS A 35 -13.92 -8.47 -9.60
C LYS A 35 -14.00 -7.11 -8.91
N PHE A 36 -13.09 -6.19 -9.22
CA PHE A 36 -13.11 -4.84 -8.68
C PHE A 36 -14.42 -4.11 -9.04
N GLU A 37 -14.86 -4.18 -10.30
CA GLU A 37 -16.12 -3.60 -10.72
C GLU A 37 -17.33 -4.23 -10.01
N ALA A 38 -17.35 -5.56 -9.88
CA ALA A 38 -18.40 -6.26 -9.15
C ALA A 38 -18.43 -5.89 -7.65
N GLN A 39 -17.27 -5.69 -7.01
CA GLN A 39 -17.19 -5.20 -5.64
C GLN A 39 -17.73 -3.77 -5.52
N LEU A 40 -17.43 -2.87 -6.44
CA LEU A 40 -18.00 -1.52 -6.44
C LEU A 40 -19.53 -1.56 -6.56
N ASP A 41 -20.07 -2.44 -7.39
CA ASP A 41 -21.51 -2.62 -7.53
C ASP A 41 -22.15 -3.14 -6.23
N GLU A 42 -21.52 -4.08 -5.54
CA GLU A 42 -22.03 -4.59 -4.26
C GLU A 42 -21.90 -3.56 -3.15
N LEU A 43 -20.74 -2.90 -3.03
CA LEU A 43 -20.51 -1.84 -2.04
C LEU A 43 -21.50 -0.68 -2.22
N SER A 44 -21.85 -0.32 -3.45
CA SER A 44 -22.80 0.77 -3.73
C SER A 44 -24.22 0.50 -3.22
N ARG A 45 -24.58 -0.75 -2.95
CA ARG A 45 -25.88 -1.13 -2.37
C ARG A 45 -25.92 -0.95 -0.85
N GLN A 46 -24.77 -0.99 -0.20
CA GLN A 46 -24.65 -0.99 1.25
C GLN A 46 -24.09 0.32 1.80
N TYR A 47 -23.29 1.02 1.01
CA TYR A 47 -22.53 2.19 1.43
C TYR A 47 -22.78 3.41 0.55
N THR A 48 -22.57 4.58 1.14
CA THR A 48 -22.48 5.85 0.42
C THR A 48 -21.01 6.16 0.19
N PHE A 49 -20.55 6.10 -1.06
CA PHE A 49 -19.17 6.48 -1.38
C PHE A 49 -18.95 7.97 -1.14
N ILE A 50 -17.86 8.29 -0.47
CA ILE A 50 -17.44 9.65 -0.13
C ILE A 50 -16.03 9.92 -0.63
N THR A 51 -15.67 11.19 -0.67
CA THR A 51 -14.34 11.66 -1.10
C THR A 51 -13.43 11.91 0.11
N TRP A 52 -12.12 12.03 -0.13
CA TRP A 52 -11.20 12.53 0.90
C TRP A 52 -11.58 13.94 1.38
N ALA A 53 -12.12 14.79 0.51
CA ALA A 53 -12.59 16.11 0.90
C ALA A 53 -13.70 16.06 1.97
N ASP A 54 -14.61 15.08 1.90
CA ASP A 54 -15.65 14.87 2.90
C ASP A 54 -15.08 14.45 4.25
N VAL A 55 -14.14 13.49 4.25
CA VAL A 55 -13.43 13.05 5.47
C VAL A 55 -12.66 14.20 6.09
N ARG A 56 -11.95 14.98 5.29
CA ARG A 56 -11.22 16.16 5.74
C ARG A 56 -12.16 17.20 6.37
N ALA A 57 -13.31 17.45 5.77
CA ALA A 57 -14.31 18.37 6.33
C ALA A 57 -14.90 17.81 7.66
N ALA A 58 -15.09 16.50 7.77
CA ALA A 58 -15.53 15.90 9.04
C ALA A 58 -14.49 16.06 10.15
N LEU A 59 -13.21 15.90 9.82
CA LEU A 59 -12.12 16.02 10.80
C LEU A 59 -11.86 17.48 11.25
N LEU A 60 -11.91 18.43 10.32
CA LEU A 60 -11.46 19.81 10.55
C LEU A 60 -12.61 20.80 10.81
N GLU A 61 -13.78 20.54 10.24
CA GLU A 61 -14.93 21.45 10.29
C GLU A 61 -16.11 20.85 11.07
N ALA A 62 -15.93 19.65 11.65
CA ALA A 62 -16.98 18.89 12.37
C ALA A 62 -18.24 18.63 11.51
N LYS A 63 -18.11 18.55 10.21
CA LYS A 63 -19.20 18.14 9.31
C LYS A 63 -19.52 16.66 9.50
N SER A 64 -20.79 16.33 9.54
CA SER A 64 -21.22 14.92 9.64
C SER A 64 -21.01 14.21 8.30
N LEU A 65 -20.49 12.99 8.35
CA LEU A 65 -20.49 12.09 7.21
C LEU A 65 -21.91 11.54 6.98
N PRO A 66 -22.26 11.14 5.74
CA PRO A 66 -23.52 10.44 5.49
C PRO A 66 -23.54 9.08 6.21
N PRO A 67 -24.73 8.52 6.47
CA PRO A 67 -24.85 7.16 6.99
C PRO A 67 -24.15 6.17 6.06
N SER A 68 -23.52 5.15 6.64
CA SER A 68 -22.76 4.12 5.90
C SER A 68 -21.72 4.72 4.94
N ALA A 69 -20.99 5.77 5.38
CA ALA A 69 -19.94 6.38 4.58
C ALA A 69 -18.84 5.37 4.25
N CYS A 70 -18.39 5.35 2.99
CA CYS A 70 -17.30 4.48 2.54
C CYS A 70 -16.29 5.27 1.71
N LEU A 71 -15.01 5.20 2.09
CA LEU A 71 -13.89 5.77 1.37
C LEU A 71 -13.10 4.66 0.66
N LEU A 72 -12.85 4.85 -0.63
CA LEU A 72 -11.99 3.95 -1.42
C LEU A 72 -10.55 4.43 -1.35
N THR A 73 -9.62 3.55 -0.95
CA THR A 73 -8.18 3.87 -0.84
C THR A 73 -7.32 2.89 -1.62
N PHE A 74 -6.21 3.38 -2.18
CA PHE A 74 -5.31 2.62 -3.07
C PHE A 74 -3.87 2.91 -2.69
N ASP A 75 -3.09 1.87 -2.32
CA ASP A 75 -1.72 2.02 -1.82
C ASP A 75 -0.67 1.82 -2.92
N ASP A 76 0.56 2.27 -2.65
CA ASP A 76 1.79 2.12 -3.44
C ASP A 76 1.93 3.00 -4.69
N GLY A 77 0.87 3.58 -5.21
CA GLY A 77 0.94 4.42 -6.39
C GLY A 77 1.42 3.67 -7.64
N VAL A 78 0.99 2.43 -7.82
CA VAL A 78 1.31 1.62 -9.00
C VAL A 78 0.52 2.07 -10.23
N ARG A 79 1.05 1.81 -11.44
CA ARG A 79 0.44 2.30 -12.68
C ARG A 79 -0.96 1.74 -12.98
N ASP A 80 -1.32 0.58 -12.40
CA ASP A 80 -2.68 0.03 -12.50
C ASP A 80 -3.74 1.02 -12.02
N HIS A 81 -3.39 1.85 -11.04
CA HIS A 81 -4.28 2.87 -10.51
C HIS A 81 -4.70 3.88 -11.58
N TYR A 82 -3.83 4.18 -12.54
CA TYR A 82 -4.19 5.05 -13.67
C TYR A 82 -4.94 4.30 -14.76
N PHE A 83 -4.42 3.15 -15.21
CA PHE A 83 -4.96 2.46 -16.39
C PHE A 83 -6.29 1.76 -16.11
N ASN A 84 -6.47 1.22 -14.89
CA ASN A 84 -7.63 0.44 -14.52
C ASN A 84 -8.52 1.21 -13.54
N VAL A 85 -8.01 1.52 -12.35
CA VAL A 85 -8.82 2.08 -11.26
C VAL A 85 -9.39 3.46 -11.61
N PHE A 86 -8.55 4.41 -12.00
CA PHE A 86 -8.98 5.77 -12.31
C PHE A 86 -10.06 5.80 -13.40
N ARG A 87 -9.90 5.04 -14.48
CA ARG A 87 -10.88 4.97 -15.56
C ARG A 87 -12.24 4.49 -15.08
N ILE A 88 -12.25 3.44 -14.24
CA ILE A 88 -13.48 2.87 -13.68
C ILE A 88 -14.16 3.88 -12.75
N LEU A 89 -13.40 4.44 -11.78
CA LEU A 89 -13.96 5.40 -10.82
C LEU A 89 -14.47 6.66 -11.52
N HIS A 90 -13.69 7.23 -12.44
CA HIS A 90 -14.08 8.43 -13.19
C HIS A 90 -15.35 8.21 -14.03
N THR A 91 -15.44 7.07 -14.73
CA THR A 91 -16.63 6.71 -15.53
C THR A 91 -17.89 6.54 -14.66
N ARG A 92 -17.71 6.08 -13.42
CA ARG A 92 -18.81 5.87 -12.45
C ARG A 92 -19.12 7.14 -11.63
N GLY A 93 -18.38 8.23 -11.81
CA GLY A 93 -18.51 9.46 -11.00
C GLY A 93 -18.07 9.25 -9.55
N LEU A 94 -17.18 8.30 -9.29
CA LEU A 94 -16.63 7.97 -7.99
C LEU A 94 -15.25 8.62 -7.81
N SER A 95 -14.83 8.82 -6.55
CA SER A 95 -13.51 9.32 -6.19
C SER A 95 -12.75 8.25 -5.39
N GLY A 96 -11.42 8.30 -5.47
CA GLY A 96 -10.50 7.49 -4.67
C GLY A 96 -9.41 8.34 -4.03
N LEU A 97 -8.87 7.86 -2.91
CA LEU A 97 -7.68 8.41 -2.26
C LEU A 97 -6.49 7.48 -2.53
N PHE A 98 -5.50 7.99 -3.26
CA PHE A 98 -4.33 7.24 -3.70
C PHE A 98 -3.11 7.59 -2.85
N PHE A 99 -2.59 6.63 -2.12
CA PHE A 99 -1.38 6.79 -1.32
C PHE A 99 -0.15 6.50 -2.18
N VAL A 100 0.61 7.55 -2.50
CA VAL A 100 1.75 7.46 -3.40
C VAL A 100 3.07 7.52 -2.64
N LEU A 101 4.05 6.76 -3.14
CA LEU A 101 5.41 6.83 -2.66
C LEU A 101 6.07 8.16 -3.08
N ALA A 102 6.84 8.79 -2.20
CA ALA A 102 7.56 10.03 -2.48
C ALA A 102 8.78 9.76 -3.38
N ARG A 103 8.52 9.42 -4.66
CA ARG A 103 9.53 8.98 -5.63
C ARG A 103 9.48 9.86 -6.88
N ARG A 104 10.59 10.46 -7.23
CA ARG A 104 10.70 11.37 -8.38
C ARG A 104 10.99 10.66 -9.72
N GLY A 105 10.47 9.45 -9.91
CA GLY A 105 10.47 8.76 -11.20
C GLY A 105 11.79 8.13 -11.66
N SER A 106 12.87 8.21 -10.88
CA SER A 106 14.19 7.65 -11.22
C SER A 106 14.73 6.68 -10.16
N GLU A 107 13.91 6.31 -9.20
CA GLU A 107 14.32 5.45 -8.10
C GLU A 107 14.02 3.98 -8.40
N ARG A 108 14.80 3.08 -7.80
CA ARG A 108 14.61 1.63 -7.88
C ARG A 108 13.26 1.22 -7.26
N LEU A 109 12.80 0.01 -7.53
CA LEU A 109 11.62 -0.55 -6.88
C LEU A 109 11.79 -0.58 -5.34
N ILE A 110 10.72 -0.39 -4.59
CA ILE A 110 10.73 -0.69 -3.15
C ILE A 110 10.94 -2.17 -2.94
N LEU A 111 11.47 -2.54 -1.77
CA LEU A 111 11.78 -3.92 -1.43
C LEU A 111 10.58 -4.87 -1.58
N ALA A 112 9.38 -4.42 -1.19
CA ALA A 112 8.15 -5.19 -1.36
C ALA A 112 7.91 -5.60 -2.81
N HIS A 113 8.03 -4.65 -3.74
CA HIS A 113 7.78 -4.91 -5.15
C HIS A 113 8.86 -5.79 -5.78
N LYS A 114 10.15 -5.62 -5.41
CA LYS A 114 11.21 -6.56 -5.85
C LYS A 114 10.87 -7.99 -5.46
N ILE A 115 10.42 -8.20 -4.22
CA ILE A 115 10.02 -9.52 -3.72
C ILE A 115 8.82 -10.05 -4.52
N HIS A 116 7.82 -9.22 -4.81
CA HIS A 116 6.64 -9.64 -5.58
C HIS A 116 7.02 -10.08 -7.00
N PHE A 117 7.85 -9.31 -7.72
CA PHE A 117 8.33 -9.69 -9.04
C PHE A 117 9.15 -10.99 -9.02
N LEU A 118 10.06 -11.12 -8.05
CA LEU A 118 10.88 -12.31 -7.93
C LEU A 118 10.06 -13.56 -7.58
N LEU A 119 9.05 -13.43 -6.70
CA LEU A 119 8.09 -14.50 -6.41
C LEU A 119 7.29 -14.89 -7.65
N ALA A 120 6.79 -13.93 -8.40
CA ALA A 120 6.04 -14.17 -9.63
C ALA A 120 6.90 -14.89 -10.68
N ARG A 121 8.18 -14.54 -10.78
CA ARG A 121 9.11 -15.08 -11.78
C ARG A 121 9.69 -16.45 -11.42
N LEU A 122 10.03 -16.68 -10.17
CA LEU A 122 10.76 -17.85 -9.69
C LEU A 122 9.89 -18.84 -8.92
N GLY A 123 8.79 -18.38 -8.35
CA GLY A 123 8.08 -19.09 -7.30
C GLY A 123 8.83 -19.09 -5.97
N LEU A 124 8.15 -19.55 -4.92
CA LEU A 124 8.66 -19.48 -3.54
C LEU A 124 9.96 -20.28 -3.35
N THR A 125 9.95 -21.55 -3.74
CA THR A 125 11.09 -22.48 -3.49
C THR A 125 12.37 -21.98 -4.15
N ARG A 126 12.29 -21.62 -5.43
CA ARG A 126 13.47 -21.17 -6.17
C ARG A 126 13.98 -19.80 -5.67
N LEU A 127 13.08 -18.93 -5.26
CA LEU A 127 13.50 -17.64 -4.65
C LEU A 127 14.20 -17.88 -3.31
N GLN A 128 13.68 -18.75 -2.45
CA GLN A 128 14.33 -19.11 -1.17
C GLN A 128 15.72 -19.70 -1.39
N GLU A 129 15.87 -20.63 -2.34
CA GLU A 129 17.16 -21.20 -2.72
C GLU A 129 18.13 -20.11 -3.18
N ALA A 130 17.72 -19.26 -4.13
CA ALA A 130 18.56 -18.20 -4.67
C ALA A 130 19.00 -17.20 -3.59
N ILE A 131 18.13 -16.85 -2.65
CA ILE A 131 18.51 -16.01 -1.51
C ILE A 131 19.51 -16.74 -0.63
N TRP A 132 19.19 -17.98 -0.20
CA TRP A 132 20.01 -18.74 0.75
C TRP A 132 21.42 -18.99 0.23
N GLU A 133 21.57 -19.34 -1.04
CA GLU A 133 22.88 -19.58 -1.68
C GLU A 133 23.80 -18.36 -1.62
N ASN A 134 23.21 -17.15 -1.67
CA ASN A 134 23.94 -15.89 -1.72
C ASN A 134 24.10 -15.18 -0.36
N LEU A 135 23.47 -15.68 0.71
CA LEU A 135 23.66 -15.16 2.06
C LEU A 135 25.02 -15.65 2.64
N ASN A 136 25.75 -14.74 3.31
CA ASN A 136 26.90 -15.12 4.13
C ASN A 136 26.47 -15.80 5.44
N SER A 137 27.43 -16.32 6.21
CA SER A 137 27.16 -17.08 7.45
C SER A 137 26.41 -16.23 8.50
N TYR A 138 26.72 -14.94 8.63
CA TYR A 138 26.04 -14.03 9.56
C TYR A 138 24.58 -13.82 9.12
N GLN A 139 24.35 -13.53 7.86
CA GLN A 139 23.01 -13.31 7.29
C GLN A 139 22.15 -14.59 7.39
N ARG A 140 22.74 -15.77 7.14
CA ARG A 140 22.04 -17.05 7.33
C ARG A 140 21.60 -17.27 8.77
N SER A 141 22.47 -16.95 9.74
CA SER A 141 22.11 -17.03 11.16
C SER A 141 20.93 -16.10 11.49
N ARG A 142 20.94 -14.86 11.00
CA ARG A 142 19.84 -13.93 11.18
C ARG A 142 18.55 -14.39 10.50
N PHE A 143 18.65 -14.93 9.28
CA PHE A 143 17.50 -15.49 8.56
C PHE A 143 16.84 -16.60 9.38
N THR A 144 17.61 -17.56 9.88
CA THR A 144 17.10 -18.64 10.72
C THR A 144 16.46 -18.14 12.02
N GLN A 145 17.05 -17.14 12.67
CA GLN A 145 16.47 -16.52 13.86
C GLN A 145 15.13 -15.83 13.56
N ALA A 146 15.05 -15.10 12.44
CA ALA A 146 13.81 -14.45 12.01
C ALA A 146 12.73 -15.47 11.62
N GLU A 147 13.11 -16.56 10.96
CA GLU A 147 12.21 -17.67 10.64
C GLU A 147 11.59 -18.26 11.91
N GLU A 148 12.40 -18.60 12.90
CA GLU A 148 11.93 -19.09 14.21
C GLU A 148 10.99 -18.10 14.91
N LYS A 149 11.29 -16.80 14.83
CA LYS A 149 10.48 -15.72 15.41
C LYS A 149 9.09 -15.63 14.79
N TYR A 150 8.99 -15.81 13.46
CA TYR A 150 7.75 -15.55 12.72
C TYR A 150 6.94 -16.81 12.37
N LYS A 151 7.50 -18.01 12.42
CA LYS A 151 6.83 -19.23 12.00
C LYS A 151 5.50 -19.51 12.71
N LEU A 152 5.34 -19.10 13.97
CA LEU A 152 4.08 -19.26 14.70
C LEU A 152 3.01 -18.28 14.25
N LYS A 153 3.41 -17.09 13.76
CA LYS A 153 2.49 -16.04 13.32
C LYS A 153 1.93 -16.30 11.92
N TYR A 154 2.72 -16.85 11.02
CA TYR A 154 2.38 -16.91 9.59
C TYR A 154 1.96 -18.30 9.10
N ALA A 155 1.68 -19.26 10.00
CA ALA A 155 1.13 -20.57 9.65
C ALA A 155 1.80 -21.21 8.39
N PRO A 156 3.08 -21.59 8.42
CA PRO A 156 3.86 -22.02 7.24
C PRO A 156 3.39 -23.34 6.60
N SER A 157 2.27 -23.90 7.05
CA SER A 157 1.64 -25.09 6.47
C SER A 157 0.93 -24.81 5.13
N SER A 158 0.60 -23.55 4.82
CA SER A 158 0.03 -23.14 3.55
C SER A 158 1.06 -22.39 2.68
N LEU A 159 0.85 -22.35 1.36
CA LEU A 159 1.71 -21.59 0.46
C LEU A 159 1.70 -20.10 0.81
N ASP A 160 0.53 -19.53 1.06
CA ASP A 160 0.40 -18.13 1.45
C ASP A 160 1.09 -17.82 2.77
N GLY A 161 0.96 -18.73 3.76
CA GLY A 161 1.67 -18.62 5.02
C GLY A 161 3.20 -18.66 4.84
N GLN A 162 3.71 -19.50 3.97
CA GLN A 162 5.14 -19.55 3.65
C GLN A 162 5.63 -18.29 2.92
N ILE A 163 4.83 -17.76 1.99
CA ILE A 163 5.12 -16.48 1.31
C ILE A 163 5.14 -15.33 2.32
N ASN A 164 4.16 -15.26 3.20
CA ASN A 164 4.08 -14.22 4.22
C ASN A 164 5.21 -14.32 5.25
N LEU A 165 5.63 -15.54 5.60
CA LEU A 165 6.82 -15.78 6.43
C LEU A 165 8.08 -15.23 5.74
N LEU A 166 8.31 -15.58 4.48
CA LEU A 166 9.45 -15.08 3.72
C LEU A 166 9.44 -13.54 3.62
N LYS A 167 8.29 -12.96 3.28
CA LYS A 167 8.12 -11.50 3.24
C LYS A 167 8.47 -10.85 4.58
N ALA A 168 7.98 -11.38 5.71
CA ALA A 168 8.27 -10.84 7.03
C ALA A 168 9.77 -10.87 7.37
N ILE A 169 10.46 -11.97 7.03
CA ILE A 169 11.91 -12.11 7.22
C ILE A 169 12.65 -11.03 6.40
N LEU A 170 12.35 -10.94 5.12
CA LEU A 170 13.08 -10.08 4.18
C LEU A 170 12.77 -8.58 4.37
N GLN A 171 11.53 -8.24 4.69
CA GLN A 171 11.08 -6.84 4.76
C GLN A 171 11.30 -6.22 6.14
N ARG A 172 11.52 -7.01 7.17
CA ARG A 172 11.64 -6.53 8.55
C ARG A 172 13.02 -6.78 9.14
N ASP A 173 13.39 -8.05 9.35
CA ASP A 173 14.62 -8.39 10.08
C ASP A 173 15.89 -8.27 9.21
N LEU A 174 15.78 -8.49 7.90
CA LEU A 174 16.91 -8.46 6.97
C LEU A 174 16.81 -7.38 5.89
N SER A 175 15.90 -6.43 5.98
CA SER A 175 15.58 -5.50 4.89
C SER A 175 16.82 -4.76 4.34
N ILE A 176 17.69 -4.28 5.21
CA ILE A 176 18.91 -3.55 4.81
C ILE A 176 19.93 -4.48 4.16
N GLU A 177 20.08 -5.69 4.70
CA GLU A 177 21.10 -6.65 4.26
C GLU A 177 20.73 -7.34 2.94
N VAL A 178 19.43 -7.56 2.71
CA VAL A 178 18.99 -8.31 1.52
C VAL A 178 18.60 -7.43 0.34
N ASP A 179 18.30 -6.15 0.53
CA ASP A 179 17.89 -5.27 -0.58
C ASP A 179 18.92 -5.20 -1.72
N PRO A 180 20.26 -5.09 -1.46
CA PRO A 180 21.26 -5.18 -2.53
C PRO A 180 21.27 -6.55 -3.23
N LEU A 181 21.14 -7.64 -2.48
CA LEU A 181 21.09 -8.99 -3.04
C LEU A 181 19.84 -9.17 -3.93
N LEU A 182 18.67 -8.74 -3.45
CA LEU A 182 17.44 -8.82 -4.23
C LEU A 182 17.50 -7.94 -5.47
N GLY A 183 18.23 -6.82 -5.44
CA GLY A 183 18.53 -6.01 -6.64
C GLY A 183 19.33 -6.80 -7.67
N ILE A 184 20.37 -7.55 -7.26
CA ILE A 184 21.16 -8.41 -8.15
C ILE A 184 20.28 -9.53 -8.74
N LEU A 185 19.52 -10.22 -7.89
CA LEU A 185 18.60 -11.29 -8.34
C LEU A 185 17.53 -10.75 -9.29
N PHE A 186 17.07 -9.53 -9.05
CA PHE A 186 16.09 -8.86 -9.92
C PHE A 186 16.65 -8.64 -11.32
N GLU A 187 17.85 -8.08 -11.43
CA GLU A 187 18.53 -7.87 -12.74
C GLU A 187 18.73 -9.19 -13.49
N VAL A 188 19.04 -10.28 -12.77
CA VAL A 188 19.29 -11.61 -13.38
C VAL A 188 18.02 -12.29 -13.85
N TYR A 189 16.95 -12.27 -13.04
CA TYR A 189 15.76 -13.08 -13.28
C TYR A 189 14.56 -12.33 -13.83
N VAL A 190 14.50 -11.01 -13.63
CA VAL A 190 13.38 -10.17 -14.08
C VAL A 190 13.82 -9.22 -15.20
N GLY A 191 14.89 -8.46 -14.98
CA GLY A 191 15.44 -7.53 -15.96
C GLY A 191 15.90 -6.20 -15.35
N PRO A 192 16.13 -5.16 -16.19
CA PRO A 192 16.68 -3.89 -15.76
C PRO A 192 15.75 -3.16 -14.77
N GLU A 193 16.10 -3.18 -13.48
CA GLU A 193 15.24 -2.69 -12.38
C GLU A 193 14.82 -1.23 -12.58
N LEU A 194 15.74 -0.35 -12.98
CA LEU A 194 15.43 1.07 -13.16
C LEU A 194 14.40 1.33 -14.28
N ALA A 195 14.51 0.59 -15.38
CA ALA A 195 13.56 0.70 -16.49
C ALA A 195 12.17 0.19 -16.08
N ILE A 196 12.13 -0.96 -15.38
CA ILE A 196 10.89 -1.53 -14.87
C ILE A 196 10.26 -0.60 -13.82
N ALA A 197 11.04 -0.07 -12.88
CA ALA A 197 10.55 0.84 -11.86
C ALA A 197 9.94 2.12 -12.46
N HIS A 198 10.56 2.67 -13.51
CA HIS A 198 10.05 3.84 -14.22
C HIS A 198 8.66 3.61 -14.81
N ASP A 199 8.40 2.42 -15.30
CA ASP A 199 7.11 2.07 -15.90
C ASP A 199 6.11 1.45 -14.91
N TYR A 200 6.53 1.15 -13.70
CA TYR A 200 5.70 0.46 -12.70
C TYR A 200 4.90 1.40 -11.82
N TYR A 201 5.42 2.59 -11.54
CA TYR A 201 4.75 3.59 -10.71
C TYR A 201 4.02 4.65 -11.53
N LEU A 202 3.06 5.32 -10.89
CA LEU A 202 2.37 6.48 -11.44
C LEU A 202 3.38 7.58 -11.80
N ARG A 203 3.24 8.13 -13.00
CA ARG A 203 4.04 9.25 -13.46
C ARG A 203 3.39 10.58 -13.07
N PRO A 204 4.16 11.68 -12.95
CA PRO A 204 3.62 12.99 -12.58
C PRO A 204 2.48 13.49 -13.47
N GLU A 205 2.52 13.19 -14.78
CA GLU A 205 1.44 13.55 -15.71
C GLU A 205 0.16 12.75 -15.43
N GLN A 206 0.27 11.46 -15.10
CA GLN A 206 -0.87 10.61 -14.74
C GLN A 206 -1.50 11.08 -13.43
N ILE A 207 -0.68 11.38 -12.42
CA ILE A 207 -1.14 11.95 -11.15
C ILE A 207 -1.91 13.24 -11.37
N ARG A 208 -1.41 14.16 -12.23
CA ARG A 208 -2.11 15.41 -12.54
C ARG A 208 -3.44 15.18 -13.24
N GLU A 209 -3.51 14.22 -14.16
CA GLU A 209 -4.75 13.87 -14.85
C GLU A 209 -5.76 13.27 -13.88
N MET A 210 -5.34 12.33 -13.03
CA MET A 210 -6.17 11.72 -11.97
C MET A 210 -6.70 12.79 -11.00
N SER A 211 -5.85 13.71 -10.54
CA SER A 211 -6.24 14.82 -9.66
C SER A 211 -7.26 15.73 -10.33
N SER A 212 -7.06 16.09 -11.61
CA SER A 212 -8.01 16.86 -12.40
C SER A 212 -9.32 16.12 -12.62
N GLY A 213 -9.30 14.80 -12.63
CA GLY A 213 -10.45 13.90 -12.71
C GLY A 213 -11.16 13.64 -11.39
N GLY A 214 -10.80 14.36 -10.30
CA GLY A 214 -11.47 14.24 -9.00
C GLY A 214 -10.92 13.18 -8.06
N MET A 215 -9.73 12.63 -8.34
CA MET A 215 -9.03 11.74 -7.43
C MET A 215 -8.18 12.56 -6.46
N HIS A 216 -7.97 12.02 -5.24
CA HIS A 216 -7.17 12.62 -4.19
C HIS A 216 -5.90 11.82 -3.92
N PHE A 217 -4.88 12.49 -3.37
CA PHE A 217 -3.59 11.88 -3.11
C PHE A 217 -3.18 12.02 -1.64
N GLY A 218 -2.51 10.97 -1.14
CA GLY A 218 -1.94 10.90 0.21
C GLY A 218 -0.51 10.35 0.17
N GLY A 219 0.20 10.46 1.29
CA GLY A 219 1.58 9.98 1.42
C GLY A 219 1.65 8.52 1.81
N HIS A 220 2.67 7.82 1.28
CA HIS A 220 2.96 6.42 1.61
C HIS A 220 4.46 6.19 1.89
N SER A 221 5.12 7.18 2.49
CA SER A 221 6.56 7.22 2.69
C SER A 221 7.37 7.32 1.36
N ARG A 222 8.68 7.26 1.48
CA ARG A 222 9.60 7.23 0.33
C ARG A 222 10.14 5.84 0.04
N SER A 223 10.63 5.16 1.09
CA SER A 223 11.30 3.86 0.97
C SER A 223 10.44 2.69 1.43
N HIS A 224 9.22 2.95 1.90
CA HIS A 224 8.25 1.98 2.35
C HIS A 224 8.74 1.10 3.52
N PRO A 225 9.28 1.70 4.62
CA PRO A 225 9.74 0.93 5.77
C PRO A 225 8.59 0.60 6.72
N TRP A 226 8.78 -0.41 7.56
CA TRP A 226 7.94 -0.59 8.74
C TRP A 226 8.15 0.54 9.74
N PHE A 227 7.13 1.38 10.02
CA PHE A 227 7.25 2.54 10.90
C PHE A 227 7.52 2.18 12.36
N ASP A 228 7.07 1.02 12.82
CA ASP A 228 7.37 0.47 14.14
C ASP A 228 8.78 -0.15 14.23
N TRP A 229 9.54 -0.17 13.14
CA TRP A 229 10.88 -0.78 13.05
C TRP A 229 12.01 0.22 12.81
N ILE A 230 11.68 1.44 12.44
CA ILE A 230 12.63 2.53 12.23
C ILE A 230 12.56 3.54 13.38
N ASP A 231 13.62 4.31 13.60
CA ASP A 231 13.66 5.33 14.63
C ASP A 231 12.87 6.60 14.27
N ALA A 232 12.75 7.53 15.22
CA ALA A 232 11.97 8.75 15.05
C ALA A 232 12.54 9.70 13.98
N GLU A 233 13.87 9.76 13.80
CA GLU A 233 14.53 10.59 12.79
C GLU A 233 14.25 10.04 11.39
N GLN A 234 14.35 8.73 11.24
CA GLN A 234 14.01 8.03 9.99
C GLN A 234 12.52 8.24 9.65
N ARG A 235 11.60 8.08 10.62
CA ARG A 235 10.17 8.37 10.42
C ARG A 235 9.93 9.81 9.96
N ALA A 236 10.56 10.79 10.62
CA ALA A 236 10.45 12.19 10.24
C ALA A 236 10.92 12.43 8.79
N THR A 237 12.01 11.78 8.38
CA THR A 237 12.53 11.85 7.01
C THR A 237 11.54 11.27 5.99
N GLU A 238 10.93 10.14 6.26
CA GLU A 238 9.94 9.49 5.40
C GLU A 238 8.65 10.32 5.26
N ILE A 239 8.15 10.88 6.38
CA ILE A 239 6.96 11.75 6.40
C ILE A 239 7.25 13.07 5.68
N HIS A 240 8.42 13.67 5.93
CA HIS A 240 8.84 14.90 5.27
C HIS A 240 8.93 14.73 3.74
N ALA A 241 9.50 13.62 3.28
CA ALA A 241 9.58 13.30 1.87
C ALA A 241 8.18 13.22 1.24
N SER A 242 7.24 12.53 1.89
CA SER A 242 5.84 12.44 1.43
C SER A 242 5.17 13.81 1.36
N ALA A 243 5.33 14.66 2.38
CA ALA A 243 4.76 16.01 2.36
C ALA A 243 5.34 16.87 1.22
N ASN A 244 6.64 16.74 0.94
CA ASN A 244 7.27 17.48 -0.16
C ASN A 244 6.76 17.04 -1.54
N GLU A 245 6.50 15.75 -1.72
CA GLU A 245 5.90 15.22 -2.94
C GLU A 245 4.47 15.73 -3.11
N LEU A 246 3.65 15.61 -2.08
CA LEU A 246 2.24 16.00 -2.13
C LEU A 246 2.03 17.50 -2.38
N ARG A 247 2.91 18.36 -1.88
CA ARG A 247 2.85 19.82 -2.19
C ARG A 247 2.92 20.14 -3.67
N GLN A 248 3.44 19.23 -4.50
CA GLN A 248 3.52 19.40 -5.96
C GLN A 248 2.28 18.85 -6.66
N ILE A 249 1.44 18.08 -5.97
CA ILE A 249 0.25 17.42 -6.51
C ILE A 249 -0.99 18.23 -6.18
N GLU A 250 -1.25 18.48 -4.89
CA GLU A 250 -2.42 19.21 -4.43
C GLU A 250 -2.16 19.94 -3.11
N PRO A 251 -2.90 21.02 -2.79
CA PRO A 251 -2.78 21.70 -1.51
C PRO A 251 -3.28 20.81 -0.37
N GLY A 252 -2.56 20.81 0.78
CA GLY A 252 -2.99 20.12 1.98
C GLY A 252 -4.27 20.68 2.60
N PRO A 253 -4.69 20.12 3.73
CA PRO A 253 -4.04 19.06 4.49
C PRO A 253 -4.25 17.66 3.87
N TRP A 254 -3.29 16.78 4.11
CA TRP A 254 -3.21 15.47 3.47
C TRP A 254 -3.51 14.31 4.43
N ALA A 255 -3.62 13.12 3.84
CA ALA A 255 -3.65 11.83 4.54
C ALA A 255 -2.35 11.07 4.32
N PHE A 256 -2.05 10.14 5.22
CA PHE A 256 -0.92 9.21 5.11
C PHE A 256 -1.42 7.76 5.26
N ALA A 257 -0.79 6.79 4.59
CA ALA A 257 -0.98 5.38 4.90
C ALA A 257 0.34 4.80 5.43
N TYR A 258 0.26 4.11 6.57
CA TYR A 258 1.43 3.42 7.14
C TYR A 258 1.83 2.24 6.27
N PRO A 259 3.07 2.17 5.76
CA PRO A 259 3.56 0.98 5.09
C PRO A 259 3.38 -0.26 5.96
N TYR A 260 2.82 -1.32 5.40
CA TYR A 260 2.51 -2.58 6.09
C TYR A 260 1.60 -2.45 7.33
N GLY A 261 1.04 -1.27 7.60
CA GLY A 261 0.29 -0.99 8.81
C GLY A 261 1.13 -0.88 10.09
N GLY A 262 2.45 -0.71 9.98
CA GLY A 262 3.37 -0.58 11.12
C GLY A 262 3.17 0.72 11.89
N LEU A 263 2.53 0.66 13.05
CA LEU A 263 2.18 1.83 13.87
C LEU A 263 3.35 2.28 14.73
N ALA A 264 3.53 3.61 14.85
CA ALA A 264 4.48 4.22 15.78
C ALA A 264 3.75 5.28 16.62
N GLU A 265 3.94 5.23 17.94
CA GLU A 265 3.22 6.10 18.89
C GLU A 265 3.56 7.59 18.75
N ASP A 266 4.76 7.91 18.29
CA ASP A 266 5.24 9.28 18.03
C ASP A 266 4.85 9.84 16.66
N ALA A 267 4.39 9.01 15.75
CA ALA A 267 4.04 9.41 14.39
C ALA A 267 2.93 10.48 14.30
N PRO A 268 1.87 10.50 15.15
CA PRO A 268 0.85 11.55 15.12
C PRO A 268 1.43 12.96 15.20
N HIS A 269 2.37 13.21 16.09
CA HIS A 269 3.02 14.52 16.21
C HIS A 269 3.82 14.90 14.94
N LEU A 270 4.52 13.93 14.35
CA LEU A 270 5.27 14.14 13.12
C LEU A 270 4.32 14.43 11.93
N PHE A 271 3.18 13.77 11.87
CA PHE A 271 2.16 14.04 10.86
C PHE A 271 1.61 15.47 10.96
N GLU A 272 1.24 15.93 12.17
CA GLU A 272 0.74 17.29 12.40
C GLU A 272 1.74 18.34 11.92
N VAL A 273 3.01 18.21 12.29
CA VAL A 273 4.08 19.13 11.90
C VAL A 273 4.24 19.22 10.38
N HIS A 274 3.97 18.14 9.66
CA HIS A 274 4.13 18.09 8.21
C HIS A 274 2.83 18.32 7.41
N GLY A 275 1.71 18.59 8.09
CA GLY A 275 0.44 18.96 7.47
C GLY A 275 -0.45 17.78 7.10
N PHE A 276 -0.23 16.62 7.68
CA PHE A 276 -1.16 15.49 7.61
C PHE A 276 -2.18 15.56 8.74
N VAL A 277 -3.43 15.30 8.46
CA VAL A 277 -4.55 15.35 9.42
C VAL A 277 -5.16 13.99 9.70
N ALA A 278 -4.76 12.96 8.98
CA ALA A 278 -5.18 11.59 9.19
C ALA A 278 -4.10 10.61 8.73
N ALA A 279 -4.08 9.42 9.36
CA ALA A 279 -3.25 8.33 8.89
C ALA A 279 -4.00 6.99 8.98
N PHE A 280 -3.79 6.14 7.96
CA PHE A 280 -4.51 4.90 7.72
C PHE A 280 -3.62 3.69 8.00
N THR A 281 -4.22 2.67 8.64
CA THR A 281 -3.54 1.41 8.97
C THR A 281 -4.16 0.24 8.21
N THR A 282 -3.66 -0.97 8.45
CA THR A 282 -4.23 -2.23 7.95
C THR A 282 -5.09 -2.93 9.01
N GLN A 283 -5.33 -2.31 10.17
CA GLN A 283 -6.20 -2.89 11.20
C GLN A 283 -7.66 -2.73 10.79
N THR A 284 -8.40 -3.82 10.80
CA THR A 284 -9.82 -3.81 10.44
C THR A 284 -10.65 -3.16 11.55
N GLN A 285 -11.24 -2.00 11.28
CA GLN A 285 -12.21 -1.34 12.15
C GLN A 285 -13.00 -0.28 11.38
N VAL A 286 -14.21 0.07 11.85
CA VAL A 286 -15.11 1.06 11.24
C VAL A 286 -15.36 2.27 12.14
N ARG A 287 -14.88 2.25 13.36
CA ARG A 287 -14.99 3.34 14.34
C ARG A 287 -13.63 3.81 14.76
N HIS A 288 -13.31 5.07 14.47
CA HIS A 288 -11.97 5.61 14.56
C HIS A 288 -11.91 6.76 15.58
N PRO A 289 -11.51 6.46 16.83
CA PRO A 289 -11.39 7.48 17.87
C PRO A 289 -10.18 8.41 17.69
N ASN A 290 -9.19 7.98 16.92
CA ASN A 290 -7.99 8.73 16.62
C ASN A 290 -7.78 8.83 15.10
N PRO A 291 -7.73 10.04 14.52
CA PRO A 291 -7.58 10.23 13.08
C PRO A 291 -6.24 9.73 12.51
N TYR A 292 -5.26 9.48 13.35
CA TYR A 292 -3.96 8.94 12.91
C TYR A 292 -3.87 7.41 12.97
N PHE A 293 -4.97 6.72 13.28
CA PHE A 293 -5.05 5.26 13.33
C PHE A 293 -6.37 4.77 12.71
N ILE A 294 -6.70 5.25 11.52
CA ILE A 294 -7.91 4.85 10.80
C ILE A 294 -7.69 3.46 10.20
N GLY A 295 -8.50 2.48 10.63
CA GLY A 295 -8.44 1.12 10.13
C GLY A 295 -9.08 0.98 8.75
N ARG A 296 -8.74 -0.10 8.04
CA ARG A 296 -9.21 -0.38 6.68
C ARG A 296 -9.59 -1.84 6.51
N LEU A 297 -10.55 -2.09 5.62
CA LEU A 297 -10.92 -3.42 5.15
C LEU A 297 -10.14 -3.72 3.86
N ASP A 298 -9.51 -4.89 3.81
CA ASP A 298 -8.82 -5.32 2.61
C ASP A 298 -9.82 -5.72 1.52
N GLY A 299 -9.76 -5.06 0.36
CA GLY A 299 -10.63 -5.33 -0.76
C GLY A 299 -10.41 -6.72 -1.39
N GLU A 300 -9.20 -7.29 -1.25
CA GLU A 300 -8.91 -8.63 -1.75
C GLU A 300 -9.60 -9.71 -0.90
N GLU A 301 -9.87 -9.44 0.38
CA GLU A 301 -10.52 -10.37 1.31
C GLU A 301 -12.06 -10.32 1.25
N ILE A 302 -12.64 -9.34 0.56
CA ILE A 302 -14.10 -9.24 0.43
C ILE A 302 -14.60 -10.30 -0.53
N LEU A 303 -15.28 -11.31 0.01
CA LEU A 303 -16.01 -12.29 -0.76
C LEU A 303 -17.28 -11.66 -1.33
N LEU A 304 -17.51 -11.82 -2.63
CA LEU A 304 -18.73 -11.38 -3.33
C LEU A 304 -19.96 -12.26 -3.03
N ASP A 305 -19.80 -13.21 -2.10
CA ASP A 305 -20.88 -14.08 -1.69
C ASP A 305 -21.76 -13.36 -0.64
N GLY A 306 -23.03 -13.11 -1.01
CA GLY A 306 -24.05 -12.35 -0.30
C GLY A 306 -24.42 -12.77 1.14
N HIS A 307 -23.43 -12.98 1.99
CA HIS A 307 -23.60 -13.22 3.42
C HIS A 307 -22.71 -12.24 4.19
N GLY A 308 -23.32 -11.13 4.57
CA GLY A 308 -22.71 -10.15 5.45
C GLY A 308 -22.26 -10.81 6.75
N HIS A 309 -21.04 -10.53 7.14
CA HIS A 309 -20.65 -10.67 8.54
C HIS A 309 -21.00 -9.36 9.24
N ALA A 310 -22.03 -9.48 10.12
CA ALA A 310 -22.41 -8.47 11.09
C ALA A 310 -21.37 -8.32 12.21
#